data_88759f4194ac5f00b2421948485071ec
#
_entry.id   88759f4194ac5f00b2421948485071ec
#
_cell.length_a   1.000
_cell.length_b   1.000
_cell.length_c   1.000
_cell.angle_alpha   90.00
_cell.angle_beta   90.00
_cell.angle_gamma   90.00
#
_symmetry.space_group_name_H-M   'P 1'
#
loop_
_entity.id
_entity.type
_entity.pdbx_description
1 polymer ?
#
loop_
_entity_poly.entity_id
_entity_poly.type
_entity_poly.pdbx_seq_one_letter_code
_entity_poly.pdbx_strand_id
1 'polypeptide(L)'
;MIESKPKDNVGMDYILFNLGESPTHLEYCMNTILSIDKKAKITICTDDDLTLTSIKVVNIKELPDLEKKREEIGKLFISTNYEKNPLWTASMLRVFALKEITNMLNIKKFVHFDNDVLIYNDFETIQNIYTFSEKKINITESDSNNLVFGYSYFPNYDSIDKLCNILDKILKNYSYYSNNFARGGALNEMRMLRIAQIEN
;
A
#
# COMPACT_ATOMS: atom_id res chain seq x y z
N MET A 1 4.41 -35.89 19.41
CA MET A 1 5.36 -35.15 18.53
C MET A 1 4.52 -34.46 17.46
N ILE A 2 4.47 -33.15 17.51
CA ILE A 2 3.78 -32.36 16.47
C ILE A 2 4.83 -32.18 15.37
N GLU A 3 4.67 -32.87 14.24
CA GLU A 3 5.49 -32.63 13.05
C GLU A 3 5.26 -31.20 12.63
N SER A 4 6.27 -30.35 12.78
CA SER A 4 6.30 -29.04 12.18
C SER A 4 6.36 -29.24 10.67
N LYS A 5 5.31 -28.85 9.95
CA LYS A 5 5.36 -28.72 8.48
C LYS A 5 6.61 -27.90 8.11
N PRO A 6 7.37 -28.32 7.10
CA PRO A 6 8.46 -27.49 6.62
C PRO A 6 7.89 -26.11 6.27
N LYS A 7 8.39 -25.06 6.94
CA LYS A 7 8.10 -23.68 6.56
C LYS A 7 8.63 -23.50 5.14
N ASP A 8 7.76 -23.18 4.19
CA ASP A 8 8.18 -22.77 2.85
C ASP A 8 9.18 -21.64 2.99
N ASN A 9 10.41 -21.93 2.62
CA ASN A 9 11.59 -21.05 2.80
C ASN A 9 11.60 -19.94 1.72
N VAL A 10 10.41 -19.41 1.37
CA VAL A 10 10.19 -18.35 0.37
C VAL A 10 10.26 -17.01 1.08
N GLY A 11 11.09 -16.10 0.57
CA GLY A 11 11.22 -14.74 1.12
C GLY A 11 9.91 -13.96 1.02
N MET A 12 9.79 -12.91 1.83
CA MET A 12 8.64 -12.00 1.81
C MET A 12 8.69 -11.11 0.57
N ASP A 13 7.54 -10.91 -0.07
CA ASP A 13 7.38 -9.90 -1.10
C ASP A 13 7.14 -8.53 -0.44
N TYR A 14 7.93 -7.53 -0.84
CA TYR A 14 7.78 -6.12 -0.45
C TYR A 14 7.38 -5.33 -1.68
N ILE A 15 6.26 -4.60 -1.61
CA ILE A 15 5.80 -3.76 -2.70
C ILE A 15 5.92 -2.30 -2.27
N LEU A 16 6.72 -1.52 -2.99
CA LEU A 16 6.90 -0.09 -2.78
C LEU A 16 6.19 0.69 -3.91
N PHE A 17 5.86 1.94 -3.64
CA PHE A 17 5.18 2.81 -4.59
C PHE A 17 5.82 4.20 -4.55
N ASN A 18 6.17 4.74 -5.73
CA ASN A 18 6.71 6.07 -5.87
C ASN A 18 6.19 6.70 -7.16
N LEU A 19 5.69 7.93 -7.09
CA LEU A 19 5.35 8.74 -8.26
C LEU A 19 6.21 9.99 -8.30
N GLY A 20 6.65 10.34 -9.51
CA GLY A 20 7.59 11.40 -9.76
C GLY A 20 9.03 10.96 -9.58
N GLU A 21 9.95 11.91 -9.57
CA GLU A 21 11.38 11.67 -9.40
C GLU A 21 11.68 10.85 -8.15
N SER A 22 12.51 9.83 -8.31
CA SER A 22 12.85 8.90 -7.23
C SER A 22 13.73 9.58 -6.18
N PRO A 23 13.23 9.72 -4.94
CA PRO A 23 13.97 10.39 -3.89
C PRO A 23 15.10 9.49 -3.35
N THR A 24 16.17 10.11 -2.84
CA THR A 24 17.33 9.38 -2.28
C THR A 24 16.94 8.40 -1.16
N HIS A 25 15.93 8.74 -0.35
CA HIS A 25 15.49 7.85 0.74
C HIS A 25 14.87 6.54 0.24
N LEU A 26 14.34 6.49 -0.98
CA LEU A 26 13.86 5.25 -1.58
C LEU A 26 15.00 4.22 -1.73
N GLU A 27 16.20 4.65 -2.14
CA GLU A 27 17.36 3.78 -2.21
C GLU A 27 17.74 3.25 -0.83
N TYR A 28 17.77 4.11 0.19
CA TYR A 28 18.01 3.66 1.57
C TYR A 28 16.95 2.68 2.06
N CYS A 29 15.68 2.93 1.78
CA CYS A 29 14.58 2.02 2.10
C CYS A 29 14.83 0.63 1.51
N MET A 30 15.07 0.53 0.21
CA MET A 30 15.34 -0.74 -0.49
C MET A 30 16.59 -1.45 0.05
N ASN A 31 17.67 -0.70 0.30
CA ASN A 31 18.91 -1.24 0.85
C ASN A 31 18.73 -1.82 2.26
N THR A 32 17.91 -1.19 3.12
CA THR A 32 17.61 -1.78 4.44
C THR A 32 16.84 -3.09 4.31
N ILE A 33 15.84 -3.17 3.42
CA ILE A 33 15.12 -4.43 3.16
C ILE A 33 16.10 -5.53 2.75
N LEU A 34 16.94 -5.30 1.72
CA LEU A 34 17.89 -6.29 1.21
C LEU A 34 18.98 -6.65 2.21
N SER A 35 19.34 -5.73 3.12
CA SER A 35 20.37 -5.99 4.14
C SER A 35 19.83 -6.87 5.28
N ILE A 36 18.57 -6.68 5.66
CA ILE A 36 17.94 -7.34 6.80
C ILE A 36 17.25 -8.64 6.37
N ASP A 37 16.46 -8.63 5.32
CA ASP A 37 15.79 -9.82 4.77
C ASP A 37 16.49 -10.28 3.48
N LYS A 38 17.43 -11.19 3.63
CA LYS A 38 18.25 -11.70 2.48
C LYS A 38 17.45 -12.47 1.43
N LYS A 39 16.19 -12.80 1.72
CA LYS A 39 15.28 -13.50 0.81
C LYS A 39 14.17 -12.61 0.28
N ALA A 40 14.16 -11.34 0.69
CA ALA A 40 13.18 -10.37 0.25
C ALA A 40 13.12 -10.29 -1.27
N LYS A 41 11.90 -10.18 -1.78
CA LYS A 41 11.61 -9.83 -3.16
C LYS A 41 11.01 -8.44 -3.17
N ILE A 42 11.70 -7.48 -3.77
CA ILE A 42 11.21 -6.11 -3.83
C ILE A 42 10.62 -5.86 -5.22
N THR A 43 9.39 -5.36 -5.23
CA THR A 43 8.75 -4.76 -6.40
C THR A 43 8.52 -3.30 -6.13
N ILE A 44 8.94 -2.41 -7.02
CA ILE A 44 8.60 -1.00 -6.99
C ILE A 44 7.70 -0.64 -8.16
N CYS A 45 6.59 0.03 -7.90
CA CYS A 45 5.76 0.66 -8.90
C CYS A 45 6.09 2.15 -8.97
N THR A 46 6.43 2.63 -10.15
CA THR A 46 6.83 4.02 -10.36
C THR A 46 6.55 4.48 -11.78
N ASP A 47 6.48 5.78 -12.00
CA ASP A 47 6.48 6.41 -13.32
C ASP A 47 7.88 6.92 -13.75
N ASP A 48 8.88 6.75 -12.88
CA ASP A 48 10.28 7.06 -13.16
C ASP A 48 10.98 5.93 -13.93
N ASP A 49 11.95 6.27 -14.77
CA ASP A 49 12.74 5.30 -15.55
C ASP A 49 13.89 4.71 -14.71
N LEU A 50 13.51 3.81 -13.78
CA LEU A 50 14.46 3.12 -12.93
C LEU A 50 14.95 1.82 -13.55
N THR A 51 16.27 1.61 -13.49
CA THR A 51 16.91 0.33 -13.82
C THR A 51 17.66 -0.20 -12.60
N LEU A 52 17.12 -1.25 -11.97
CA LEU A 52 17.63 -1.81 -10.72
C LEU A 52 17.92 -3.31 -10.91
N THR A 53 19.10 -3.77 -10.53
CA THR A 53 19.58 -5.14 -10.84
C THR A 53 18.91 -6.25 -10.02
N SER A 54 18.45 -5.96 -8.83
CA SER A 54 17.90 -6.97 -7.90
C SER A 54 16.46 -6.68 -7.48
N ILE A 55 15.80 -5.73 -8.14
CA ILE A 55 14.48 -5.24 -7.78
C ILE A 55 13.61 -5.27 -9.03
N LYS A 56 12.39 -5.78 -8.89
CA LYS A 56 11.39 -5.74 -9.96
C LYS A 56 10.83 -4.32 -10.06
N VAL A 57 11.05 -3.66 -11.19
CA VAL A 57 10.40 -2.38 -11.49
C VAL A 57 9.15 -2.65 -12.32
N VAL A 58 8.03 -2.05 -11.94
CA VAL A 58 6.77 -2.03 -12.68
C VAL A 58 6.48 -0.58 -13.00
N ASN A 59 6.46 -0.23 -14.28
CA ASN A 59 6.06 1.11 -14.67
C ASN A 59 4.54 1.26 -14.50
N ILE A 60 4.08 2.36 -13.93
CA ILE A 60 2.65 2.63 -13.71
C ILE A 60 1.84 2.53 -15.01
N LYS A 61 2.46 2.83 -16.16
CA LYS A 61 1.84 2.70 -17.48
C LYS A 61 1.51 1.26 -17.89
N GLU A 62 2.09 0.27 -17.20
CA GLU A 62 1.77 -1.14 -17.40
C GLU A 62 0.48 -1.55 -16.66
N LEU A 63 -0.11 -0.65 -15.86
CA LEU A 63 -1.29 -0.88 -15.04
C LEU A 63 -2.49 -0.09 -15.63
N PRO A 64 -3.28 -0.73 -16.52
CA PRO A 64 -4.18 -0.01 -17.43
C PRO A 64 -5.32 0.75 -16.75
N ASP A 65 -5.78 0.27 -15.59
CA ASP A 65 -6.90 0.90 -14.88
C ASP A 65 -6.47 2.06 -13.98
N LEU A 66 -5.15 2.22 -13.73
CA LEU A 66 -4.67 3.24 -12.80
C LEU A 66 -4.80 4.66 -13.31
N GLU A 67 -4.61 4.92 -14.61
CA GLU A 67 -4.75 6.27 -15.14
C GLU A 67 -6.19 6.78 -15.01
N LYS A 68 -7.16 5.92 -15.33
CA LYS A 68 -8.57 6.23 -15.11
C LYS A 68 -8.88 6.50 -13.63
N LYS A 69 -8.29 5.68 -12.75
CA LYS A 69 -8.46 5.84 -11.29
C LYS A 69 -7.82 7.15 -10.81
N ARG A 70 -6.66 7.52 -11.35
CA ARG A 70 -5.99 8.80 -11.07
C ARG A 70 -6.87 10.00 -11.42
N GLU A 71 -7.51 9.97 -12.60
CA GLU A 71 -8.46 11.01 -13.00
C GLU A 71 -9.69 11.06 -12.07
N GLU A 72 -10.26 9.91 -11.70
CA GLU A 72 -11.40 9.84 -10.79
C GLU A 72 -11.06 10.49 -9.43
N ILE A 73 -9.91 10.12 -8.85
CA ILE A 73 -9.44 10.65 -7.56
C ILE A 73 -9.14 12.16 -7.70
N GLY A 74 -8.45 12.57 -8.75
CA GLY A 74 -8.11 13.97 -8.99
C GLY A 74 -9.33 14.88 -9.05
N LYS A 75 -10.41 14.43 -9.70
CA LYS A 75 -11.68 15.17 -9.77
C LYS A 75 -12.32 15.43 -8.41
N LEU A 76 -12.16 14.50 -7.46
CA LEU A 76 -12.70 14.64 -6.11
C LEU A 76 -11.93 15.66 -5.26
N PHE A 77 -10.68 15.94 -5.61
CA PHE A 77 -9.86 16.89 -4.88
C PHE A 77 -9.90 18.31 -5.43
N ILE A 78 -10.57 18.55 -6.58
CA ILE A 78 -10.76 19.88 -7.14
C ILE A 78 -11.44 20.79 -6.10
N SER A 79 -10.91 22.00 -5.94
CA SER A 79 -11.37 23.00 -4.97
C SER A 79 -11.22 22.58 -3.49
N THR A 80 -10.47 21.54 -3.21
CA THR A 80 -10.07 21.17 -1.84
C THR A 80 -8.64 21.64 -1.54
N ASN A 81 -8.25 21.58 -0.26
CA ASN A 81 -6.85 21.81 0.15
C ASN A 81 -5.87 20.73 -0.39
N TYR A 82 -6.38 19.65 -0.99
CA TYR A 82 -5.58 18.57 -1.56
C TYR A 82 -5.27 18.76 -3.05
N GLU A 83 -5.98 19.64 -3.76
CA GLU A 83 -5.84 19.86 -5.20
C GLU A 83 -4.41 20.19 -5.63
N LYS A 84 -3.73 21.04 -4.87
CA LYS A 84 -2.38 21.52 -5.19
C LYS A 84 -1.25 20.61 -4.76
N ASN A 85 -1.56 19.55 -4.00
CA ASN A 85 -0.54 18.63 -3.50
C ASN A 85 -0.74 17.24 -4.11
N PRO A 86 0.10 16.83 -5.08
CA PRO A 86 -0.01 15.55 -5.75
C PRO A 86 0.12 14.35 -4.80
N LEU A 87 0.70 14.55 -3.61
CA LEU A 87 0.84 13.52 -2.59
C LEU A 87 -0.49 12.83 -2.28
N TRP A 88 -1.58 13.60 -2.15
CA TRP A 88 -2.88 13.04 -1.77
C TRP A 88 -3.48 12.14 -2.85
N THR A 89 -3.31 12.52 -4.11
CA THR A 89 -3.71 11.66 -5.23
C THR A 89 -2.83 10.42 -5.29
N ALA A 90 -1.52 10.56 -5.13
CA ALA A 90 -0.57 9.46 -5.14
C ALA A 90 -0.83 8.46 -4.00
N SER A 91 -1.07 8.95 -2.77
CA SER A 91 -1.37 8.11 -1.60
C SER A 91 -2.60 7.24 -1.81
N MET A 92 -3.66 7.81 -2.39
CA MET A 92 -4.89 7.08 -2.69
C MET A 92 -4.69 6.10 -3.85
N LEU A 93 -4.01 6.52 -4.92
CA LEU A 93 -3.76 5.73 -6.12
C LEU A 93 -2.92 4.48 -5.80
N ARG A 94 -1.97 4.60 -4.88
CA ARG A 94 -1.11 3.51 -4.42
C ARG A 94 -1.89 2.26 -4.00
N VAL A 95 -3.05 2.41 -3.35
CA VAL A 95 -3.86 1.28 -2.89
C VAL A 95 -4.35 0.44 -4.08
N PHE A 96 -4.81 1.11 -5.13
CA PHE A 96 -5.23 0.45 -6.36
C PHE A 96 -4.05 -0.14 -7.12
N ALA A 97 -2.89 0.54 -7.13
CA ALA A 97 -1.65 0.01 -7.69
C ALA A 97 -1.23 -1.31 -7.02
N LEU A 98 -1.28 -1.38 -5.69
CA LEU A 98 -0.97 -2.61 -4.94
C LEU A 98 -1.83 -3.79 -5.39
N LYS A 99 -3.13 -3.57 -5.62
CA LYS A 99 -4.04 -4.61 -6.13
C LYS A 99 -3.63 -5.07 -7.53
N GLU A 100 -3.39 -4.14 -8.45
CA GLU A 100 -3.03 -4.49 -9.82
C GLU A 100 -1.69 -5.21 -9.92
N ILE A 101 -0.67 -4.75 -9.17
CA ILE A 101 0.64 -5.39 -9.09
C ILE A 101 0.53 -6.82 -8.55
N THR A 102 -0.20 -7.00 -7.45
CA THR A 102 -0.39 -8.33 -6.86
C THR A 102 -1.08 -9.29 -7.81
N ASN A 103 -2.05 -8.82 -8.58
CA ASN A 103 -2.71 -9.61 -9.61
C ASN A 103 -1.76 -9.93 -10.76
N MET A 104 -1.10 -8.93 -11.33
CA MET A 104 -0.20 -9.06 -12.48
C MET A 104 0.97 -10.02 -12.20
N LEU A 105 1.57 -9.92 -11.00
CA LEU A 105 2.72 -10.73 -10.60
C LEU A 105 2.35 -12.00 -9.82
N ASN A 106 1.04 -12.26 -9.63
CA ASN A 106 0.53 -13.40 -8.85
C ASN A 106 1.13 -13.48 -7.43
N ILE A 107 1.31 -12.33 -6.78
CA ILE A 107 1.82 -12.23 -5.41
C ILE A 107 0.71 -12.65 -4.45
N LYS A 108 1.00 -13.61 -3.55
CA LYS A 108 0.00 -14.17 -2.65
C LYS A 108 -0.14 -13.37 -1.36
N LYS A 109 0.97 -12.92 -0.81
CA LYS A 109 1.06 -12.12 0.42
C LYS A 109 2.23 -11.16 0.30
N PHE A 110 2.13 -9.99 0.90
CA PHE A 110 3.17 -8.99 0.81
C PHE A 110 3.15 -8.01 1.98
N VAL A 111 4.26 -7.31 2.13
CA VAL A 111 4.40 -6.15 3.00
C VAL A 111 4.44 -4.88 2.14
N HIS A 112 3.76 -3.84 2.60
CA HIS A 112 3.82 -2.50 2.03
C HIS A 112 4.01 -1.46 3.14
N PHE A 113 4.82 -0.46 2.87
CA PHE A 113 5.01 0.74 3.70
C PHE A 113 5.48 1.91 2.84
N ASP A 114 5.49 3.10 3.44
CA ASP A 114 5.97 4.31 2.79
C ASP A 114 7.46 4.19 2.44
N ASN A 115 7.87 4.76 1.31
CA ASN A 115 9.22 4.60 0.77
C ASN A 115 10.32 5.35 1.55
N ASP A 116 9.95 6.09 2.59
CA ASP A 116 10.85 6.75 3.55
C ASP A 116 11.02 5.96 4.87
N VAL A 117 10.48 4.74 4.93
CA VAL A 117 10.61 3.84 6.09
C VAL A 117 11.88 3.01 5.98
N LEU A 118 12.63 2.90 7.08
CA LEU A 118 13.77 2.01 7.23
C LEU A 118 13.38 0.84 8.14
N ILE A 119 13.63 -0.40 7.69
CA ILE A 119 13.39 -1.58 8.52
C ILE A 119 14.66 -2.01 9.24
N TYR A 120 14.51 -2.52 10.46
CA TYR A 120 15.60 -3.02 11.31
C TYR A 120 15.47 -4.51 11.62
N ASN A 121 14.34 -5.12 11.27
CA ASN A 121 14.07 -6.54 11.46
C ASN A 121 13.40 -7.10 10.20
N ASP A 122 13.67 -8.36 9.91
CA ASP A 122 12.96 -9.09 8.85
C ASP A 122 11.50 -9.38 9.25
N PHE A 123 10.72 -9.77 8.26
CA PHE A 123 9.30 -10.05 8.46
C PHE A 123 9.06 -11.16 9.50
N GLU A 124 9.88 -12.21 9.53
CA GLU A 124 9.72 -13.33 10.47
C GLU A 124 9.94 -12.87 11.92
N THR A 125 10.94 -12.02 12.15
CA THR A 125 11.19 -11.41 13.46
C THR A 125 10.03 -10.52 13.89
N ILE A 126 9.53 -9.67 13.00
CA ILE A 126 8.39 -8.77 13.28
C ILE A 126 7.13 -9.60 13.58
N GLN A 127 6.86 -10.65 12.82
CA GLN A 127 5.72 -11.54 13.01
C GLN A 127 5.80 -12.33 14.35
N ASN A 128 6.99 -12.63 14.84
CA ASN A 128 7.17 -13.25 16.14
C ASN A 128 6.92 -12.29 17.32
N ILE A 129 7.12 -10.99 17.11
CA ILE A 129 6.87 -9.94 18.13
C ILE A 129 5.38 -9.55 18.11
N TYR A 130 4.81 -9.39 16.93
CA TYR A 130 3.43 -8.95 16.72
C TYR A 130 2.59 -10.06 16.10
N THR A 131 1.44 -10.35 16.69
CA THR A 131 0.48 -11.32 16.12
C THR A 131 -0.23 -10.70 14.93
N PHE A 132 0.18 -11.07 13.72
CA PHE A 132 -0.50 -10.64 12.49
C PHE A 132 -1.69 -11.55 12.18
N SER A 133 -2.77 -10.93 11.70
CA SER A 133 -3.92 -11.67 11.17
C SER A 133 -3.58 -12.26 9.81
N GLU A 134 -3.86 -13.55 9.63
CA GLU A 134 -3.76 -14.22 8.33
C GLU A 134 -5.03 -14.04 7.46
N LYS A 135 -6.04 -13.34 7.96
CA LYS A 135 -7.32 -13.14 7.27
C LYS A 135 -7.62 -11.68 6.94
N LYS A 136 -7.00 -10.74 7.67
CA LYS A 136 -7.26 -9.30 7.54
C LYS A 136 -5.95 -8.57 7.28
N ILE A 137 -6.04 -7.43 6.60
CA ILE A 137 -4.92 -6.51 6.47
C ILE A 137 -4.49 -6.07 7.88
N ASN A 138 -3.19 -6.16 8.14
CA ASN A 138 -2.57 -5.60 9.32
C ASN A 138 -1.98 -4.25 8.93
N ILE A 139 -2.45 -3.18 9.53
CA ILE A 139 -2.12 -1.81 9.15
C ILE A 139 -1.85 -0.98 10.40
N THR A 140 -0.98 0.02 10.27
CA THR A 140 -0.60 0.89 11.37
C THR A 140 -1.74 1.86 11.71
N GLU A 141 -2.10 1.95 12.99
CA GLU A 141 -3.00 2.97 13.51
C GLU A 141 -2.22 4.24 13.86
N SER A 142 -2.57 5.36 13.23
CA SER A 142 -2.00 6.66 13.55
C SER A 142 -2.73 7.31 14.74
N ASP A 143 -4.05 7.28 14.67
CA ASP A 143 -4.95 7.76 15.73
C ASP A 143 -6.34 7.13 15.58
N SER A 144 -7.28 7.50 16.46
CA SER A 144 -8.66 6.97 16.44
C SER A 144 -9.41 7.18 15.11
N ASN A 145 -8.95 8.09 14.28
CA ASN A 145 -9.60 8.49 13.04
C ASN A 145 -8.83 8.10 11.77
N ASN A 146 -7.58 7.72 11.88
CA ASN A 146 -6.69 7.54 10.74
C ASN A 146 -5.89 6.23 10.84
N LEU A 147 -5.79 5.53 9.71
CA LEU A 147 -4.85 4.44 9.49
C LEU A 147 -3.81 4.88 8.47
N VAL A 148 -2.58 4.38 8.60
CA VAL A 148 -1.47 4.75 7.70
C VAL A 148 -0.74 3.51 7.22
N PHE A 149 -0.19 3.56 6.01
CA PHE A 149 0.69 2.53 5.50
C PHE A 149 2.13 2.67 6.02
N GLY A 150 2.27 2.94 7.34
CA GLY A 150 3.59 2.99 7.98
C GLY A 150 4.32 1.66 7.96
N TYR A 151 3.62 0.56 8.23
CA TYR A 151 4.02 -0.82 7.98
C TYR A 151 2.75 -1.66 7.89
N SER A 152 2.52 -2.29 6.77
CA SER A 152 1.28 -3.02 6.51
C SER A 152 1.54 -4.38 5.90
N TYR A 153 0.87 -5.40 6.43
CA TYR A 153 0.94 -6.76 5.93
C TYR A 153 -0.39 -7.17 5.31
N PHE A 154 -0.32 -7.64 4.08
CA PHE A 154 -1.44 -8.14 3.30
C PHE A 154 -1.31 -9.67 3.19
N PRO A 155 -2.17 -10.42 3.89
CA PRO A 155 -2.02 -11.88 4.00
C PRO A 155 -2.44 -12.65 2.74
N ASN A 156 -3.25 -12.02 1.88
CA ASN A 156 -3.76 -12.63 0.66
C ASN A 156 -4.33 -11.59 -0.30
N TYR A 157 -4.55 -11.99 -1.56
CA TYR A 157 -5.13 -11.13 -2.59
C TYR A 157 -6.54 -10.65 -2.24
N ASP A 158 -7.37 -11.50 -1.64
CA ASP A 158 -8.76 -11.15 -1.30
C ASP A 158 -8.82 -9.95 -0.35
N SER A 159 -7.83 -9.79 0.52
CA SER A 159 -7.79 -8.68 1.46
C SER A 159 -7.57 -7.33 0.78
N ILE A 160 -6.67 -7.23 -0.20
CA ILE A 160 -6.46 -5.99 -0.97
C ILE A 160 -7.62 -5.75 -1.95
N ASP A 161 -8.18 -6.79 -2.56
CA ASP A 161 -9.34 -6.67 -3.44
C ASP A 161 -10.55 -6.11 -2.68
N LYS A 162 -10.86 -6.65 -1.50
CA LYS A 162 -11.92 -6.11 -0.63
C LYS A 162 -11.70 -4.66 -0.26
N LEU A 163 -10.46 -4.30 0.13
CA LEU A 163 -10.13 -2.92 0.45
C LEU A 163 -10.41 -2.00 -0.74
N CYS A 164 -9.93 -2.34 -1.94
CA CYS A 164 -10.18 -1.55 -3.15
C CYS A 164 -11.67 -1.42 -3.46
N ASN A 165 -12.45 -2.48 -3.29
CA ASN A 165 -13.90 -2.44 -3.52
C ASN A 165 -14.62 -1.50 -2.53
N ILE A 166 -14.20 -1.47 -1.26
CA ILE A 166 -14.74 -0.53 -0.27
C ILE A 166 -14.32 0.91 -0.60
N LEU A 167 -13.06 1.13 -0.96
CA LEU A 167 -12.58 2.45 -1.38
C LEU A 167 -13.33 2.96 -2.62
N ASP A 168 -13.59 2.11 -3.61
CA ASP A 168 -14.42 2.45 -4.76
C ASP A 168 -15.84 2.86 -4.37
N LYS A 169 -16.44 2.17 -3.40
CA LYS A 169 -17.74 2.58 -2.84
C LYS A 169 -17.67 3.96 -2.19
N ILE A 170 -16.61 4.23 -1.43
CA ILE A 170 -16.40 5.52 -0.78
C ILE A 170 -16.22 6.62 -1.83
N LEU A 171 -15.38 6.39 -2.84
CA LEU A 171 -15.12 7.36 -3.93
C LEU A 171 -16.41 7.67 -4.72
N LYS A 172 -17.21 6.67 -5.06
CA LYS A 172 -18.50 6.84 -5.76
C LYS A 172 -19.53 7.60 -4.93
N ASN A 173 -19.46 7.52 -3.62
CA ASN A 173 -20.38 8.18 -2.68
C ASN A 173 -19.65 9.23 -1.83
N TYR A 174 -18.65 9.90 -2.39
CA TYR A 174 -17.71 10.76 -1.69
C TYR A 174 -18.39 11.81 -0.81
N SER A 175 -19.40 12.51 -1.33
CA SER A 175 -20.15 13.54 -0.58
C SER A 175 -20.82 12.98 0.67
N TYR A 176 -21.38 11.77 0.60
CA TYR A 176 -21.98 11.12 1.77
C TYR A 176 -20.92 10.86 2.85
N TYR A 177 -19.79 10.25 2.47
CA TYR A 177 -18.72 9.92 3.42
C TYR A 177 -18.01 11.17 3.95
N SER A 178 -17.78 12.18 3.11
CA SER A 178 -17.24 13.48 3.52
C SER A 178 -18.10 14.13 4.61
N ASN A 179 -19.42 14.20 4.41
CA ASN A 179 -20.33 14.80 5.38
C ASN A 179 -20.36 14.04 6.71
N ASN A 180 -20.39 12.70 6.67
CA ASN A 180 -20.54 11.89 7.87
C ASN A 180 -19.24 11.66 8.64
N PHE A 181 -18.09 11.65 7.96
CA PHE A 181 -16.81 11.29 8.56
C PHE A 181 -15.78 12.43 8.58
N ALA A 182 -15.98 13.51 7.80
CA ALA A 182 -15.07 14.65 7.73
C ALA A 182 -15.80 16.02 7.83
N ARG A 183 -17.03 16.04 8.28
CA ARG A 183 -17.86 17.27 8.44
C ARG A 183 -17.90 18.10 7.15
N GLY A 184 -17.99 17.44 5.99
CA GLY A 184 -17.97 18.08 4.67
C GLY A 184 -16.58 18.46 4.15
N GLY A 185 -15.51 18.17 4.90
CA GLY A 185 -14.13 18.36 4.46
C GLY A 185 -13.64 17.22 3.54
N ALA A 186 -12.48 17.43 2.92
CA ALA A 186 -11.87 16.42 2.06
C ALA A 186 -11.44 15.18 2.86
N LEU A 187 -11.68 14.01 2.27
CA LEU A 187 -11.22 12.73 2.79
C LEU A 187 -9.88 12.39 2.14
N ASN A 188 -8.84 12.25 2.94
CA ASN A 188 -7.56 11.70 2.50
C ASN A 188 -7.54 10.16 2.62
N GLU A 189 -6.49 9.54 2.10
CA GLU A 189 -6.30 8.08 2.15
C GLU A 189 -6.39 7.54 3.58
N MET A 190 -5.74 8.16 4.55
CA MET A 190 -5.71 7.70 5.94
C MET A 190 -7.11 7.62 6.56
N ARG A 191 -7.95 8.63 6.32
CA ARG A 191 -9.33 8.65 6.78
C ARG A 191 -10.19 7.63 6.03
N MET A 192 -9.99 7.47 4.71
CA MET A 192 -10.72 6.46 3.93
C MET A 192 -10.36 5.04 4.37
N LEU A 193 -9.11 4.76 4.73
CA LEU A 193 -8.71 3.48 5.29
C LEU A 193 -9.43 3.18 6.62
N ARG A 194 -9.57 4.18 7.50
CA ARG A 194 -10.35 4.03 8.74
C ARG A 194 -11.83 3.76 8.45
N ILE A 195 -12.43 4.49 7.51
CA ILE A 195 -13.82 4.26 7.08
C ILE A 195 -13.95 2.83 6.52
N ALA A 196 -13.02 2.39 5.69
CA ALA A 196 -13.02 1.03 5.14
C ALA A 196 -12.94 -0.04 6.24
N GLN A 197 -12.20 0.21 7.32
CA GLN A 197 -12.16 -0.69 8.48
C GLN A 197 -13.52 -0.77 9.19
N ILE A 198 -14.25 0.35 9.29
CA ILE A 198 -15.57 0.40 9.94
C ILE A 198 -16.65 -0.29 9.07
N GLU A 199 -16.52 -0.20 7.75
CA GLU A 199 -17.46 -0.77 6.77
C GLU A 199 -17.27 -2.27 6.53
N ASN A 200 -16.13 -2.89 6.97
CA ASN A 200 -15.78 -4.29 6.76
C ASN A 200 -16.15 -5.15 7.96
#